data_b423c25f5f55116d976e070dde1b56e7
#
_entry.id   b423c25f5f55116d976e070dde1b56e7
#
_cell.length_a   1.000
_cell.length_b   1.000
_cell.length_c   1.000
_cell.angle_alpha   90.00
_cell.angle_beta   90.00
_cell.angle_gamma   90.00
#
_symmetry.space_group_name_H-M   'P 1'
#
loop_
_entity.id
_entity.type
_entity.pdbx_description
1 polymer ?
#
loop_
_entity_poly.entity_id
_entity_poly.type
_entity_poly.pdbx_seq_one_letter_code
_entity_poly.pdbx_strand_id
1 'polypeptide(L)'
;LYTSLKFIPRASRLMKHLTEVIRDYEENTPAEQCFAHIHARWDEFSAHDWCHTLSNAEIVAAALLYGHGDYGKSICMAVQTGFDTDCNGATVGSVIGMCRGRQAIGEEWTRPLHGRLDTAIFGVGTVEIDDRIEMTLRDIT
;
A
#
# COMPACT_ATOMS: atom_id res chain seq x y z
N LEU A 1 -11.19 -3.35 -0.09
CA LEU A 1 -10.90 -3.47 1.34
C LEU A 1 -12.01 -4.25 2.10
N TYR A 2 -13.29 -3.83 2.05
CA TYR A 2 -14.38 -4.50 2.79
C TYR A 2 -14.51 -6.00 2.48
N THR A 3 -14.29 -6.41 1.24
CA THR A 3 -14.30 -7.82 0.86
C THR A 3 -13.17 -8.59 1.52
N SER A 4 -12.00 -7.98 1.67
CA SER A 4 -10.83 -8.62 2.29
C SER A 4 -11.06 -8.93 3.78
N LEU A 5 -11.87 -8.13 4.48
CA LEU A 5 -12.20 -8.38 5.89
C LEU A 5 -12.87 -9.74 6.11
N LYS A 6 -13.58 -10.27 5.10
CA LYS A 6 -14.24 -11.57 5.21
C LYS A 6 -13.27 -12.74 5.39
N PHE A 7 -12.01 -12.54 5.03
CA PHE A 7 -10.95 -13.55 5.12
C PHE A 7 -10.10 -13.41 6.40
N ILE A 8 -10.36 -12.37 7.21
CA ILE A 8 -9.63 -12.10 8.46
C ILE A 8 -10.44 -12.66 9.64
N PRO A 9 -9.83 -13.44 10.55
CA PRO A 9 -10.52 -13.93 11.73
C PRO A 9 -11.08 -12.78 12.58
N ARG A 10 -12.38 -12.83 12.90
CA ARG A 10 -13.10 -11.72 13.56
C ARG A 10 -12.52 -11.31 14.90
N ALA A 11 -11.96 -12.25 15.66
CA ALA A 11 -11.34 -12.00 16.97
C ALA A 11 -9.86 -11.64 16.91
N SER A 12 -9.28 -11.47 15.69
CA SER A 12 -7.86 -11.15 15.55
C SER A 12 -7.57 -9.68 15.86
N ARG A 13 -6.33 -9.41 16.31
CA ARG A 13 -5.82 -8.04 16.46
C ARG A 13 -5.90 -7.26 15.14
N LEU A 14 -5.56 -7.92 14.02
CA LEU A 14 -5.63 -7.30 12.69
C LEU A 14 -7.04 -6.81 12.38
N MET A 15 -8.07 -7.63 12.62
CA MET A 15 -9.46 -7.21 12.42
C MET A 15 -9.82 -5.99 13.26
N LYS A 16 -9.42 -5.97 14.53
CA LYS A 16 -9.64 -4.83 15.43
C LYS A 16 -9.04 -3.54 14.86
N HIS A 17 -7.76 -3.57 14.51
CA HIS A 17 -7.03 -2.41 14.02
C HIS A 17 -7.58 -1.89 12.68
N LEU A 18 -7.87 -2.77 11.73
CA LEU A 18 -8.49 -2.37 10.47
C LEU A 18 -9.90 -1.79 10.65
N THR A 19 -10.67 -2.32 11.61
CA THR A 19 -12.01 -1.80 11.91
C THR A 19 -11.94 -0.37 12.47
N GLU A 20 -10.92 -0.03 13.24
CA GLU A 20 -10.72 1.33 13.76
C GLU A 20 -10.45 2.33 12.60
N VAL A 21 -9.59 1.98 11.65
CA VAL A 21 -9.33 2.81 10.45
C VAL A 21 -10.57 2.97 9.58
N ILE A 22 -11.31 1.87 9.38
CA ILE A 22 -12.54 1.89 8.58
C ILE A 22 -13.61 2.76 9.26
N ARG A 23 -13.74 2.68 10.59
CA ARG A 23 -14.67 3.52 11.35
C ARG A 23 -14.32 4.99 11.20
N ASP A 24 -13.06 5.39 11.33
CA ASP A 24 -12.63 6.78 11.10
C ASP A 24 -13.07 7.26 9.71
N TYR A 25 -12.88 6.44 8.68
CA TYR A 25 -13.30 6.77 7.32
C TYR A 25 -14.83 6.88 7.18
N GLU A 26 -15.61 5.95 7.74
CA GLU A 26 -17.07 5.94 7.68
C GLU A 26 -17.72 7.09 8.47
N GLU A 27 -17.08 7.51 9.56
CA GLU A 27 -17.49 8.67 10.37
C GLU A 27 -17.01 10.01 9.76
N ASN A 28 -16.41 9.98 8.56
CA ASN A 28 -15.86 11.15 7.88
C ASN A 28 -14.77 11.89 8.68
N THR A 29 -14.03 11.18 9.52
CA THR A 29 -12.83 11.72 10.17
C THR A 29 -11.84 12.20 9.11
N PRO A 30 -11.24 13.39 9.21
CA PRO A 30 -10.21 13.84 8.28
C PRO A 30 -9.02 12.87 8.20
N ALA A 31 -8.41 12.73 7.02
CA ALA A 31 -7.28 11.82 6.82
C ALA A 31 -6.15 12.05 7.83
N GLU A 32 -5.78 13.31 8.05
CA GLU A 32 -4.74 13.70 9.00
C GLU A 32 -5.04 13.20 10.42
N GLN A 33 -6.29 13.24 10.82
CA GLN A 33 -6.71 12.75 12.13
C GLN A 33 -6.70 11.23 12.21
N CYS A 34 -7.09 10.53 11.16
CA CYS A 34 -6.98 9.08 11.08
C CYS A 34 -5.51 8.63 11.22
N PHE A 35 -4.59 9.26 10.49
CA PHE A 35 -3.15 8.99 10.63
C PHE A 35 -2.63 9.37 12.03
N ALA A 36 -3.11 10.45 12.64
CA ALA A 36 -2.75 10.78 14.02
C ALA A 36 -3.22 9.71 15.01
N HIS A 37 -4.38 9.07 14.80
CA HIS A 37 -4.83 7.94 15.61
C HIS A 37 -3.91 6.72 15.45
N ILE A 38 -3.34 6.47 14.25
CA ILE A 38 -2.34 5.42 14.02
C ILE A 38 -1.07 5.74 14.83
N HIS A 39 -0.54 6.97 14.73
CA HIS A 39 0.61 7.42 15.51
C HIS A 39 0.39 7.39 17.03
N ALA A 40 -0.84 7.57 17.50
CA ALA A 40 -1.16 7.45 18.92
C ALA A 40 -1.07 6.00 19.44
N ARG A 41 -1.16 5.01 18.54
CA ARG A 41 -1.06 3.57 18.88
C ARG A 41 0.33 3.00 18.68
N TRP A 42 1.10 3.57 17.77
CA TRP A 42 2.40 3.06 17.32
C TRP A 42 3.43 4.17 17.31
N ASP A 43 4.65 3.84 17.71
CA ASP A 43 5.79 4.77 17.67
C ASP A 43 6.70 4.42 16.48
N GLU A 44 6.77 5.30 15.47
CA GLU A 44 7.60 5.11 14.28
C GLU A 44 9.11 5.05 14.57
N PHE A 45 9.55 5.52 15.74
CA PHE A 45 10.94 5.46 16.19
C PHE A 45 11.23 4.23 17.06
N SER A 46 10.20 3.47 17.46
CA SER A 46 10.36 2.21 18.18
C SER A 46 10.83 1.12 17.24
N ALA A 47 11.91 0.40 17.62
CA ALA A 47 12.42 -0.74 16.87
C ALA A 47 11.39 -1.86 16.66
N HIS A 48 10.35 -1.92 17.50
CA HIS A 48 9.26 -2.90 17.40
C HIS A 48 8.14 -2.42 16.48
N ASP A 49 7.82 -1.12 16.49
CA ASP A 49 6.58 -0.61 15.90
C ASP A 49 6.75 -0.07 14.48
N TRP A 50 7.95 0.42 14.12
CA TRP A 50 8.19 1.11 12.85
C TRP A 50 7.86 0.26 11.60
N CYS A 51 8.07 -1.05 11.63
CA CYS A 51 7.76 -1.99 10.55
C CYS A 51 6.83 -3.13 10.98
N HIS A 52 6.04 -2.90 12.04
CA HIS A 52 5.14 -3.93 12.55
C HIS A 52 3.97 -4.17 11.58
N THR A 53 3.61 -5.45 11.40
CA THR A 53 2.52 -5.87 10.47
C THR A 53 1.21 -5.11 10.69
N LEU A 54 0.86 -4.80 11.93
CA LEU A 54 -0.41 -4.11 12.22
C LEU A 54 -0.34 -2.63 11.87
N SER A 55 0.75 -1.91 12.21
CA SER A 55 0.93 -0.51 11.81
C SER A 55 0.95 -0.38 10.28
N ASN A 56 1.67 -1.24 9.58
CA ASN A 56 1.69 -1.27 8.12
C ASN A 56 0.28 -1.52 7.54
N ALA A 57 -0.47 -2.47 8.09
CA ALA A 57 -1.83 -2.75 7.62
C ALA A 57 -2.79 -1.57 7.82
N GLU A 58 -2.71 -0.86 8.96
CA GLU A 58 -3.50 0.35 9.21
C GLU A 58 -3.16 1.48 8.22
N ILE A 59 -1.87 1.74 8.00
CA ILE A 59 -1.39 2.77 7.06
C ILE A 59 -1.84 2.46 5.64
N VAL A 60 -1.64 1.22 5.18
CA VAL A 60 -2.09 0.80 3.85
C VAL A 60 -3.61 0.94 3.71
N ALA A 61 -4.39 0.51 4.70
CA ALA A 61 -5.85 0.64 4.68
C ALA A 61 -6.29 2.10 4.62
N ALA A 62 -5.71 2.97 5.45
CA ALA A 62 -6.00 4.40 5.46
C ALA A 62 -5.66 5.04 4.10
N ALA A 63 -4.46 4.79 3.55
CA ALA A 63 -4.04 5.34 2.27
C ALA A 63 -4.94 4.89 1.11
N LEU A 64 -5.40 3.64 1.10
CA LEU A 64 -6.33 3.13 0.09
C LEU A 64 -7.73 3.77 0.20
N LEU A 65 -8.23 4.02 1.42
CA LEU A 65 -9.53 4.65 1.66
C LEU A 65 -9.51 6.13 1.30
N TYR A 66 -8.62 6.90 1.91
CA TYR A 66 -8.56 8.36 1.76
C TYR A 66 -7.93 8.82 0.44
N GLY A 67 -7.20 7.96 -0.23
CA GLY A 67 -6.67 8.20 -1.58
C GLY A 67 -7.73 8.13 -2.68
N HIS A 68 -8.89 7.51 -2.41
CA HIS A 68 -10.03 7.38 -3.33
C HIS A 68 -9.66 6.80 -4.71
N GLY A 69 -8.63 5.94 -4.75
CA GLY A 69 -8.17 5.30 -5.98
C GLY A 69 -7.29 6.17 -6.87
N ASP A 70 -6.88 7.34 -6.41
CA ASP A 70 -5.82 8.12 -7.04
C ASP A 70 -4.46 7.49 -6.71
N TYR A 71 -3.66 7.19 -7.74
CA TYR A 71 -2.39 6.48 -7.61
C TYR A 71 -1.37 7.27 -6.79
N GLY A 72 -1.10 8.50 -7.22
CA GLY A 72 -0.10 9.35 -6.59
C GLY A 72 -0.50 9.76 -5.18
N LYS A 73 -1.73 10.20 -5.00
CA LYS A 73 -2.26 10.61 -3.69
C LYS A 73 -2.17 9.46 -2.67
N SER A 74 -2.58 8.25 -3.06
CA SER A 74 -2.58 7.10 -2.16
C SER A 74 -1.15 6.72 -1.73
N ILE A 75 -0.20 6.66 -2.67
CA ILE A 75 1.21 6.39 -2.36
C ILE A 75 1.79 7.48 -1.46
N CYS A 76 1.56 8.75 -1.80
CA CYS A 76 2.05 9.87 -1.00
C CYS A 76 1.52 9.82 0.43
N MET A 77 0.25 9.50 0.65
CA MET A 77 -0.31 9.32 1.99
C MET A 77 0.40 8.22 2.77
N ALA A 78 0.65 7.06 2.14
CA ALA A 78 1.32 5.93 2.78
C ALA A 78 2.78 6.24 3.15
N VAL A 79 3.48 7.03 2.32
CA VAL A 79 4.89 7.37 2.53
C VAL A 79 5.07 8.55 3.48
N GLN A 80 4.26 9.60 3.35
CA GLN A 80 4.39 10.82 4.15
C GLN A 80 4.09 10.62 5.64
N THR A 81 3.38 9.56 5.99
CA THR A 81 3.08 9.27 7.40
C THR A 81 4.26 8.68 8.18
N GLY A 82 5.36 8.31 7.52
CA GLY A 82 6.50 7.67 8.18
C GLY A 82 6.34 6.15 8.28
N PHE A 83 6.94 5.53 9.30
CA PHE A 83 6.99 4.08 9.50
C PHE A 83 7.73 3.35 8.35
N ASP A 84 7.25 2.23 7.90
CA ASP A 84 7.80 1.40 6.84
C ASP A 84 7.40 1.93 5.46
N THR A 85 7.98 3.07 5.08
CA THR A 85 7.54 3.88 3.94
C THR A 85 7.65 3.18 2.60
N ASP A 86 8.71 2.43 2.37
CA ASP A 86 8.96 1.69 1.13
C ASP A 86 8.00 0.51 0.97
N CYS A 87 7.82 -0.32 1.99
CA CYS A 87 6.86 -1.43 1.96
C CYS A 87 5.42 -0.94 1.82
N ASN A 88 5.03 0.08 2.58
CA ASN A 88 3.67 0.62 2.55
C ASN A 88 3.37 1.29 1.20
N GLY A 89 4.29 2.12 0.70
CA GLY A 89 4.18 2.75 -0.61
C GLY A 89 4.12 1.74 -1.75
N ALA A 90 4.97 0.71 -1.73
CA ALA A 90 4.97 -0.36 -2.72
C ALA A 90 3.65 -1.16 -2.70
N THR A 91 3.14 -1.48 -1.51
CA THR A 91 1.87 -2.21 -1.35
C THR A 91 0.69 -1.42 -1.90
N VAL A 92 0.58 -0.14 -1.52
CA VAL A 92 -0.49 0.76 -2.00
C VAL A 92 -0.41 0.93 -3.51
N GLY A 93 0.79 1.19 -4.05
CA GLY A 93 1.01 1.33 -5.48
C GLY A 93 0.63 0.07 -6.26
N SER A 94 0.98 -1.11 -5.75
CA SER A 94 0.61 -2.39 -6.37
C SER A 94 -0.91 -2.60 -6.40
N VAL A 95 -1.60 -2.32 -5.29
CA VAL A 95 -3.07 -2.48 -5.19
C VAL A 95 -3.78 -1.51 -6.13
N ILE A 96 -3.44 -0.22 -6.11
CA ILE A 96 -4.09 0.77 -6.99
C ILE A 96 -3.74 0.50 -8.46
N GLY A 97 -2.48 0.19 -8.77
CA GLY A 97 -2.03 -0.15 -10.12
C GLY A 97 -2.79 -1.34 -10.69
N MET A 98 -2.99 -2.40 -9.89
CA MET A 98 -3.79 -3.57 -10.29
C MET A 98 -5.27 -3.22 -10.51
N CYS A 99 -5.85 -2.38 -9.63
CA CYS A 99 -7.25 -1.99 -9.73
C CYS A 99 -7.55 -1.06 -10.90
N ARG A 100 -6.61 -0.17 -11.26
CA ARG A 100 -6.80 0.90 -12.24
C ARG A 100 -6.15 0.63 -13.59
N GLY A 101 -5.16 -0.28 -13.61
CA GLY A 101 -4.36 -0.59 -14.79
C GLY A 101 -3.27 0.45 -15.07
N ARG A 102 -2.33 0.08 -15.94
CA ARG A 102 -1.15 0.90 -16.31
C ARG A 102 -1.51 2.32 -16.76
N GLN A 103 -2.63 2.48 -17.46
CA GLN A 103 -3.03 3.78 -18.01
C GLN A 103 -3.42 4.81 -16.95
N ALA A 104 -3.73 4.38 -15.74
CA ALA A 104 -4.04 5.26 -14.61
C ALA A 104 -2.80 5.66 -13.79
N ILE A 105 -1.63 5.11 -14.13
CA ILE A 105 -0.36 5.48 -13.52
C ILE A 105 0.23 6.62 -14.34
N GLY A 106 0.36 7.80 -13.74
CA GLY A 106 0.89 9.00 -14.40
C GLY A 106 2.32 8.82 -14.91
N GLU A 107 2.67 9.56 -15.96
CA GLU A 107 4.01 9.50 -16.55
C GLU A 107 5.12 9.92 -15.57
N GLU A 108 4.81 10.75 -14.59
CA GLU A 108 5.73 11.16 -13.52
C GLU A 108 6.23 9.97 -12.70
N TRP A 109 5.45 8.88 -12.62
CA TRP A 109 5.81 7.63 -11.94
C TRP A 109 6.52 6.63 -12.85
N THR A 110 6.16 6.57 -14.12
CA THR A 110 6.65 5.55 -15.05
C THR A 110 7.88 5.99 -15.84
N ARG A 111 7.95 7.26 -16.24
CA ARG A 111 9.05 7.79 -17.05
C ARG A 111 10.43 7.63 -16.39
N PRO A 112 10.62 7.87 -15.08
CA PRO A 112 11.92 7.70 -14.44
C PRO A 112 12.44 6.26 -14.43
N LEU A 113 11.57 5.27 -14.60
CA LEU A 113 11.93 3.85 -14.62
C LEU A 113 12.54 3.40 -15.95
N HIS A 114 12.35 4.18 -17.02
CA HIS A 114 12.82 3.85 -18.38
C HIS A 114 12.39 2.45 -18.87
N GLY A 115 11.27 1.91 -18.34
CA GLY A 115 10.79 0.57 -18.67
C GLY A 115 11.59 -0.57 -18.05
N ARG A 116 12.52 -0.29 -17.15
CA ARG A 116 13.48 -1.27 -16.59
C ARG A 116 13.30 -1.49 -15.09
N LEU A 117 13.64 -2.70 -14.67
CA LEU A 117 13.70 -3.11 -13.27
C LEU A 117 15.03 -3.84 -13.02
N ASP A 118 15.84 -3.31 -12.11
CA ASP A 118 17.01 -3.99 -11.57
C ASP A 118 16.59 -4.86 -10.40
N THR A 119 16.82 -6.18 -10.51
CA THR A 119 16.40 -7.13 -9.48
C THR A 119 17.60 -7.72 -8.75
N ALA A 120 17.43 -7.99 -7.46
CA ALA A 120 18.38 -8.74 -6.63
C ALA A 120 18.19 -10.27 -6.76
N ILE A 121 17.30 -10.74 -7.63
CA ILE A 121 17.07 -12.17 -7.83
C ILE A 121 18.27 -12.77 -8.55
N PHE A 122 18.87 -13.79 -7.94
CA PHE A 122 20.06 -14.44 -8.48
C PHE A 122 19.81 -14.94 -9.92
N GLY A 123 20.72 -14.55 -10.85
CA GLY A 123 20.66 -14.97 -12.25
C GLY A 123 19.65 -14.20 -13.12
N VAL A 124 18.92 -13.22 -12.55
CA VAL A 124 17.92 -12.42 -13.31
C VAL A 124 18.50 -11.07 -13.74
N GLY A 125 19.08 -10.30 -12.80
CA GLY A 125 19.66 -8.97 -13.10
C GLY A 125 18.63 -7.95 -13.56
N THR A 126 18.98 -7.14 -14.55
CA THR A 126 18.10 -6.12 -15.15
C THR A 126 17.12 -6.77 -16.12
N VAL A 127 15.85 -6.40 -16.02
CA VAL A 127 14.77 -6.90 -16.89
C VAL A 127 13.91 -5.76 -17.41
N GLU A 128 13.33 -5.93 -18.60
CA GLU A 128 12.31 -5.03 -19.11
C GLU A 128 10.97 -5.31 -18.40
N ILE A 129 10.27 -4.25 -18.00
CA ILE A 129 8.99 -4.37 -17.28
C ILE A 129 7.94 -5.06 -18.15
N ASP A 130 7.92 -4.75 -19.46
CA ASP A 130 6.94 -5.34 -20.40
C ASP A 130 7.15 -6.86 -20.56
N ASP A 131 8.39 -7.34 -20.56
CA ASP A 131 8.69 -8.79 -20.58
C ASP A 131 8.13 -9.49 -19.33
N ARG A 132 8.22 -8.84 -18.17
CA ARG A 132 7.65 -9.37 -16.92
C ARG A 132 6.14 -9.41 -16.92
N ILE A 133 5.50 -8.41 -17.49
CA ILE A 133 4.04 -8.39 -17.67
C ILE A 133 3.61 -9.57 -18.55
N GLU A 134 4.27 -9.78 -19.69
CA GLU A 134 3.97 -10.89 -20.58
C GLU A 134 4.17 -12.27 -19.92
N MET A 135 5.25 -12.44 -19.15
CA MET A 135 5.49 -13.69 -18.41
C MET A 135 4.36 -13.95 -17.41
N THR A 136 3.98 -12.94 -16.63
CA THR A 136 2.90 -13.06 -15.64
C THR A 136 1.56 -13.42 -16.32
N LEU A 137 1.26 -12.81 -17.45
CA LEU A 137 0.04 -13.11 -18.20
C LEU A 137 0.02 -14.56 -18.73
N ARG A 138 1.16 -15.10 -19.15
CA ARG A 138 1.26 -16.52 -19.57
C ARG A 138 1.03 -17.49 -18.42
N ASP A 139 1.42 -17.13 -17.20
CA ASP A 139 1.25 -17.99 -16.02
C ASP A 139 -0.22 -18.04 -15.53
N ILE A 140 -1.05 -17.08 -15.96
CA ILE A 140 -2.46 -16.96 -15.58
C ILE A 140 -3.39 -17.67 -16.59
N THR A 141 -2.92 -17.89 -17.82
CA THR A 141 -3.68 -18.53 -18.92
C THR A 141 -3.37 -20.01 -19.05
#